data_6a8a35d2fdf54e442b02240e3dbc8b31
#
_entry.id   6a8a35d2fdf54e442b02240e3dbc8b31
#
_cell.length_a   1.000
_cell.length_b   1.000
_cell.length_c   1.000
_cell.angle_alpha   90.00
_cell.angle_beta   90.00
_cell.angle_gamma   90.00
#
_symmetry.space_group_name_H-M   'P 1'
#
loop_
_entity.id
_entity.type
_entity.pdbx_description
1 polymer ?
#
loop_
_entity_poly.entity_id
_entity_poly.type
_entity_poly.pdbx_seq_one_letter_code
_entity_poly.pdbx_strand_id
1 'polypeptide(L)'
;LPPHGFTCKAHHMDSKVGGTYKMSFTNFTTGKSHSFGGKYLEIIPNELIRYSDQFDDPNLPGEMITTVTIKQVSCGSDVIVVQENVPDFIPPEMCYLGWQDSLDQLANLVNPDIPD
;
A
#
# COMPACT_ATOMS: atom_id res chain seq x y z
N LEU A 1 -3.37 -3.29 2.96
CA LEU A 1 -4.75 -3.78 2.79
C LEU A 1 -5.32 -3.32 1.45
N PRO A 2 -6.01 -4.18 0.73
CA PRO A 2 -6.62 -3.79 -0.54
C PRO A 2 -7.81 -2.86 -0.32
N PRO A 3 -8.17 -2.05 -1.33
CA PRO A 3 -9.42 -1.27 -1.28
C PRO A 3 -10.65 -2.18 -1.22
N HIS A 4 -11.79 -1.62 -0.84
CA HIS A 4 -13.06 -2.36 -0.84
C HIS A 4 -13.38 -2.92 -2.22
N GLY A 5 -13.89 -4.14 -2.28
CA GLY A 5 -14.19 -4.83 -3.54
C GLY A 5 -13.03 -5.63 -4.11
N PHE A 6 -11.88 -5.66 -3.43
CA PHE A 6 -10.71 -6.42 -3.86
C PHE A 6 -10.24 -7.39 -2.79
N THR A 7 -9.69 -8.51 -3.25
CA THR A 7 -8.91 -9.42 -2.41
C THR A 7 -7.43 -9.25 -2.75
N CYS A 8 -6.57 -9.55 -1.78
CA CYS A 8 -5.13 -9.44 -1.94
C CYS A 8 -4.48 -10.81 -1.75
N LYS A 9 -3.52 -11.12 -2.64
CA LYS A 9 -2.66 -12.29 -2.49
C LYS A 9 -1.21 -11.83 -2.50
N ALA A 10 -0.47 -12.18 -1.45
CA ALA A 10 0.98 -12.01 -1.41
C ALA A 10 1.64 -13.24 -2.02
N HIS A 11 2.30 -13.07 -3.17
CA HIS A 11 3.02 -14.17 -3.82
C HIS A 11 4.34 -14.45 -3.12
N HIS A 12 5.06 -13.41 -2.77
CA HIS A 12 6.21 -13.46 -1.87
C HIS A 12 6.39 -12.10 -1.19
N MET A 13 7.07 -12.11 -0.06
CA MET A 13 7.36 -10.89 0.68
C MET A 13 8.61 -11.11 1.53
N ASP A 14 9.69 -10.44 1.17
CA ASP A 14 10.94 -10.45 1.91
C ASP A 14 11.13 -9.08 2.57
N SER A 15 10.64 -8.95 3.80
CA SER A 15 10.49 -7.67 4.50
C SER A 15 11.81 -7.18 5.11
N LYS A 16 12.81 -6.97 4.28
CA LYS A 16 14.11 -6.39 4.68
C LYS A 16 14.60 -5.45 3.59
N VAL A 17 15.51 -4.55 3.94
CA VAL A 17 16.14 -3.64 2.98
C VAL A 17 16.82 -4.46 1.88
N GLY A 18 16.53 -4.14 0.62
CA GLY A 18 16.98 -4.89 -0.55
C GLY A 18 16.14 -6.13 -0.87
N GLY A 19 15.22 -6.54 0.02
CA GLY A 19 14.26 -7.60 -0.26
C GLY A 19 13.21 -7.16 -1.26
N THR A 20 12.58 -8.14 -1.91
CA THR A 20 11.53 -7.90 -2.90
C THR A 20 10.18 -8.39 -2.40
N TYR A 21 9.13 -7.88 -3.00
CA TYR A 21 7.78 -8.36 -2.76
C TYR A 21 7.00 -8.45 -4.06
N LYS A 22 5.98 -9.29 -4.07
CA LYS A 22 5.03 -9.39 -5.17
C LYS A 22 3.64 -9.70 -4.63
N MET A 23 2.68 -8.91 -5.06
CA MET A 23 1.28 -9.02 -4.63
C MET A 23 0.35 -8.92 -5.82
N SER A 24 -0.89 -9.35 -5.66
CA SER A 24 -1.94 -9.10 -6.64
C SER A 24 -3.23 -8.71 -5.92
N PHE A 25 -3.96 -7.78 -6.53
CA PHE A 25 -5.30 -7.43 -6.13
C PHE A 25 -6.29 -7.99 -7.15
N THR A 26 -7.32 -8.66 -6.67
CA THR A 26 -8.38 -9.21 -7.52
C THR A 26 -9.70 -8.54 -7.17
N ASN A 27 -10.34 -7.96 -8.19
CA ASN A 27 -11.70 -7.46 -8.05
C ASN A 27 -12.64 -8.65 -7.98
N PHE A 28 -13.26 -8.90 -6.85
CA PHE A 28 -14.09 -10.10 -6.68
C PHE A 28 -15.44 -10.02 -7.39
N THR A 29 -15.82 -8.86 -7.92
CA THR A 29 -17.03 -8.72 -8.75
C THR A 29 -16.74 -9.09 -10.20
N THR A 30 -15.61 -8.63 -10.76
CA THR A 30 -15.26 -8.85 -12.17
C THR A 30 -14.30 -10.03 -12.38
N GLY A 31 -13.61 -10.47 -11.33
CA GLY A 31 -12.56 -11.49 -11.41
C GLY A 31 -11.25 -10.99 -11.99
N LYS A 32 -11.13 -9.71 -12.33
CA LYS A 32 -9.90 -9.14 -12.88
C LYS A 32 -8.86 -8.94 -11.81
N SER A 33 -7.63 -9.31 -12.11
CA SER A 33 -6.47 -9.18 -11.22
C SER A 33 -5.41 -8.28 -11.79
N HIS A 34 -4.73 -7.54 -10.91
CA HIS A 34 -3.54 -6.78 -11.24
C HIS A 34 -2.42 -7.20 -10.29
N SER A 35 -1.27 -7.56 -10.86
CA SER A 35 -0.08 -7.90 -10.10
C SER A 35 0.89 -6.74 -10.09
N PHE A 36 1.54 -6.56 -8.97
CA PHE A 36 2.52 -5.50 -8.77
C PHE A 36 3.56 -5.95 -7.76
N GLY A 37 4.69 -5.30 -7.77
CA GLY A 37 5.75 -5.60 -6.83
C GLY A 37 6.90 -4.61 -6.91
N GLY A 38 7.91 -4.83 -6.10
CA GLY A 38 9.07 -3.96 -6.03
C GLY A 38 10.05 -4.40 -4.97
N LYS A 39 10.80 -3.42 -4.47
CA LYS A 39 11.84 -3.61 -3.45
C LYS A 39 11.59 -2.72 -2.25
N TYR A 40 11.98 -3.22 -1.08
CA TYR A 40 12.09 -2.41 0.12
C TYR A 40 13.39 -1.60 0.07
N LEU A 41 13.28 -0.29 0.04
CA LEU A 41 14.41 0.62 -0.07
C LEU A 41 14.93 1.05 1.30
N GLU A 42 14.04 1.23 2.27
CA GLU A 42 14.39 1.64 3.62
C GLU A 42 13.35 1.12 4.60
N ILE A 43 13.79 0.59 5.73
CA ILE A 43 12.92 0.14 6.81
C ILE A 43 13.54 0.60 8.13
N ILE A 44 12.82 1.47 8.84
CA ILE A 44 13.15 1.86 10.20
C ILE A 44 12.01 1.36 11.08
N PRO A 45 12.23 0.39 11.96
CA PRO A 45 11.18 -0.21 12.77
C PRO A 45 10.36 0.85 13.52
N ASN A 46 9.03 0.75 13.41
CA ASN A 46 8.05 1.65 14.04
C ASN A 46 8.08 3.11 13.55
N GLU A 47 8.85 3.44 12.53
CA GLU A 47 8.99 4.81 12.05
C GLU A 47 8.72 4.97 10.56
N LEU A 48 9.33 4.12 9.71
CA LEU A 48 9.32 4.36 8.28
C LEU A 48 9.47 3.08 7.47
N ILE A 49 8.68 2.98 6.38
CA ILE A 49 8.91 2.02 5.31
C ILE A 49 8.89 2.78 3.99
N ARG A 50 9.93 2.57 3.19
CA ARG A 50 10.03 3.11 1.85
C ARG A 50 10.24 1.96 0.87
N TYR A 51 9.41 1.91 -0.16
CA TYR A 51 9.48 0.84 -1.14
C TYR A 51 9.14 1.33 -2.54
N SER A 52 9.67 0.64 -3.54
CA SER A 52 9.27 0.83 -4.93
C SER A 52 8.05 -0.03 -5.25
N ASP A 53 7.31 0.39 -6.25
CA ASP A 53 6.09 -0.28 -6.69
C ASP A 53 5.94 -0.15 -8.21
N GLN A 54 5.72 -1.27 -8.88
CA GLN A 54 5.58 -1.32 -10.33
C GLN A 54 4.58 -2.41 -10.71
N PHE A 55 3.66 -2.08 -11.61
CA PHE A 55 2.75 -3.07 -12.17
C PHE A 55 3.49 -4.03 -13.12
N ASP A 56 3.09 -5.31 -13.13
CA ASP A 56 3.63 -6.30 -14.05
C ASP A 56 3.15 -6.10 -15.49
N ASP A 57 2.02 -5.41 -15.68
CA ASP A 57 1.44 -5.14 -16.98
C ASP A 57 2.30 -4.13 -17.76
N PRO A 58 2.85 -4.50 -18.93
CA PRO A 58 3.66 -3.59 -19.74
C PRO A 58 2.88 -2.39 -20.27
N ASN A 59 1.55 -2.43 -20.28
CA ASN A 59 0.69 -1.29 -20.61
C ASN A 59 0.55 -0.30 -19.46
N LEU A 60 1.04 -0.63 -18.28
CA LEU A 60 1.06 0.20 -17.08
C LEU A 60 2.49 0.43 -16.62
N PRO A 61 3.33 1.12 -17.45
CA PRO A 61 4.73 1.32 -17.13
C PRO A 61 4.92 2.36 -16.05
N GLY A 62 6.07 2.30 -15.40
CA GLY A 62 6.50 3.27 -14.40
C GLY A 62 6.71 2.63 -13.04
N GLU A 63 7.67 3.18 -12.32
CA GLU A 63 8.00 2.77 -10.96
C GLU A 63 7.66 3.89 -10.00
N MET A 64 6.75 3.61 -9.08
CA MET A 64 6.38 4.54 -8.01
C MET A 64 7.26 4.30 -6.79
N ILE A 65 7.49 5.34 -6.02
CA ILE A 65 8.14 5.23 -4.71
C ILE A 65 7.11 5.63 -3.67
N THR A 66 6.87 4.73 -2.72
CA THR A 66 5.95 4.98 -1.62
C THR A 66 6.73 5.05 -0.32
N THR A 67 6.50 6.10 0.45
CA THR A 67 7.05 6.26 1.78
C THR A 67 5.90 6.31 2.77
N VAL A 68 5.90 5.38 3.72
CA VAL A 68 4.95 5.33 4.83
C VAL A 68 5.70 5.71 6.09
N THR A 69 5.32 6.81 6.70
CA THR A 69 5.91 7.28 7.96
C THR A 69 4.89 7.15 9.07
N ILE A 70 5.34 6.64 10.21
CA ILE A 70 4.53 6.52 11.42
C ILE A 70 5.10 7.48 12.46
N LYS A 71 4.27 8.41 12.91
CA LYS A 71 4.64 9.38 13.92
C LYS A 71 3.79 9.16 15.16
N GLN A 72 4.44 8.90 16.28
CA GLN A 72 3.75 8.73 17.54
C GLN A 72 3.22 10.08 18.04
N VAL A 73 1.95 10.09 18.45
CA VAL A 73 1.28 11.23 19.06
C VAL A 73 0.70 10.82 20.41
N SER A 74 0.14 11.76 21.17
CA SER A 74 -0.29 11.53 22.56
C SER A 74 -1.34 10.41 22.73
N CYS A 75 -2.19 10.18 21.73
CA CYS A 75 -3.28 9.21 21.80
C CYS A 75 -3.26 8.21 20.64
N GLY A 76 -2.11 7.88 20.10
CA GLY A 76 -2.01 6.95 18.99
C GLY A 76 -0.83 7.27 18.07
N SER A 77 -1.02 7.06 16.78
CA SER A 77 0.01 7.33 15.77
C SER A 77 -0.61 7.98 14.54
N ASP A 78 0.12 8.92 13.96
CA ASP A 78 -0.18 9.44 12.63
C ASP A 78 0.50 8.58 11.58
N VAL A 79 -0.24 8.17 10.57
CA VAL A 79 0.29 7.45 9.41
C VAL A 79 0.29 8.40 8.22
N ILE A 80 1.47 8.66 7.67
CA ILE A 80 1.64 9.57 6.54
C ILE A 80 2.16 8.77 5.36
N VAL A 81 1.43 8.80 4.25
CA VAL A 81 1.79 8.11 3.01
C VAL A 81 2.10 9.13 1.94
N VAL A 82 3.29 9.02 1.35
CA VAL A 82 3.72 9.83 0.22
C VAL A 82 4.06 8.92 -0.94
N GLN A 83 3.42 9.13 -2.09
CA GLN A 83 3.75 8.43 -3.32
C GLN A 83 4.41 9.40 -4.30
N GLU A 84 5.56 9.00 -4.85
CA GLU A 84 6.32 9.73 -5.83
C GLU A 84 6.31 8.98 -7.17
N ASN A 85 6.49 9.70 -8.27
CA ASN A 85 6.56 9.13 -9.62
C ASN A 85 5.28 8.39 -10.04
N VAL A 86 4.12 8.88 -9.62
CA VAL A 86 2.85 8.31 -10.05
C VAL A 86 2.70 8.52 -11.55
N PRO A 87 2.48 7.45 -12.34
CA PRO A 87 2.33 7.58 -13.78
C PRO A 87 1.15 8.46 -14.18
N ASP A 88 1.28 9.18 -15.29
CA ASP A 88 0.26 10.13 -15.78
C ASP A 88 -1.08 9.47 -16.09
N PHE A 89 -1.09 8.17 -16.41
CA PHE A 89 -2.32 7.44 -16.68
C PHE A 89 -3.14 7.11 -15.41
N ILE A 90 -2.57 7.34 -14.23
CA ILE A 90 -3.28 7.18 -12.95
C ILE A 90 -3.66 8.56 -12.43
N PRO A 91 -4.95 8.93 -12.44
CA PRO A 91 -5.38 10.22 -11.88
C PRO A 91 -5.01 10.32 -10.39
N PRO A 92 -4.46 11.44 -9.93
CA PRO A 92 -4.09 11.60 -8.51
C PRO A 92 -5.25 11.34 -7.54
N GLU A 93 -6.47 11.69 -7.92
CA GLU A 93 -7.67 11.47 -7.13
C GLU A 93 -7.92 9.98 -6.88
N MET A 94 -7.63 9.12 -7.86
CA MET A 94 -7.80 7.68 -7.73
C MET A 94 -6.79 7.08 -6.77
N CYS A 95 -5.53 7.56 -6.80
CA CYS A 95 -4.53 7.16 -5.83
C CYS A 95 -4.95 7.56 -4.41
N TYR A 96 -5.42 8.78 -4.24
CA TYR A 96 -5.88 9.30 -2.96
C TYR A 96 -7.03 8.46 -2.41
N LEU A 97 -8.06 8.21 -3.23
CA LEU A 97 -9.23 7.43 -2.80
C LEU A 97 -8.87 5.99 -2.46
N GLY A 98 -7.98 5.36 -3.24
CA GLY A 98 -7.51 4.02 -2.96
C GLY A 98 -6.78 3.92 -1.62
N TRP A 99 -5.90 4.88 -1.32
CA TRP A 99 -5.22 4.94 -0.03
C TRP A 99 -6.17 5.23 1.12
N GLN A 100 -7.13 6.16 0.95
CA GLN A 100 -8.12 6.43 2.00
C GLN A 100 -8.93 5.17 2.33
N ASP A 101 -9.34 4.44 1.33
CA ASP A 101 -10.10 3.20 1.51
C ASP A 101 -9.27 2.14 2.25
N SER A 102 -8.01 1.95 1.87
CA SER A 102 -7.10 1.00 2.53
C SER A 102 -6.80 1.42 3.98
N LEU A 103 -6.60 2.71 4.23
CA LEU A 103 -6.34 3.23 5.56
C LEU A 103 -7.57 3.14 6.46
N ASP A 104 -8.76 3.33 5.94
CA ASP A 104 -10.01 3.13 6.69
C ASP A 104 -10.14 1.67 7.14
N GLN A 105 -9.82 0.72 6.28
CA GLN A 105 -9.82 -0.70 6.64
C GLN A 105 -8.76 -1.01 7.70
N LEU A 106 -7.57 -0.42 7.58
CA LEU A 106 -6.52 -0.58 8.59
C LEU A 106 -6.98 -0.01 9.93
N ALA A 107 -7.61 1.16 9.95
CA ALA A 107 -8.12 1.76 11.18
C ALA A 107 -9.16 0.84 11.85
N ASN A 108 -10.07 0.27 11.08
CA ASN A 108 -11.05 -0.67 11.59
C ASN A 108 -10.43 -1.94 12.18
N LEU A 109 -9.28 -2.37 11.62
CA LEU A 109 -8.58 -3.56 12.08
C LEU A 109 -7.82 -3.33 13.38
N VAL A 110 -7.19 -2.15 13.55
CA VAL A 110 -6.26 -1.89 14.67
C VAL A 110 -6.86 -1.03 15.78
N ASN A 111 -7.98 -0.37 15.55
CA ASN A 111 -8.65 0.39 16.60
C ASN A 111 -9.15 -0.54 17.71
N PRO A 112 -8.90 -0.19 18.97
CA PRO A 112 -9.39 -1.02 20.07
C PRO A 112 -10.91 -1.02 20.12
N ASP A 113 -11.47 -2.19 20.42
CA ASP A 113 -12.89 -2.34 20.71
C ASP A 113 -13.09 -1.97 22.19
N ILE A 114 -13.67 -0.79 22.41
CA ILE A 114 -13.89 -0.28 23.76
C ILE A 114 -15.34 -0.58 24.17
N PRO A 115 -15.55 -1.48 25.13
CA PRO A 115 -16.91 -1.77 25.60
C PRO A 115 -17.51 -0.56 26.31
N ASP A 116 -18.79 -0.38 26.12
CA ASP A 116 -19.56 0.68 26.80
C ASP A 116 -19.69 0.44 28.32
#